data_2ae620bb1223a0ff408f6a0769065545
#
_entry.id   2ae620bb1223a0ff408f6a0769065545
#
_cell.length_a   1.000
_cell.length_b   1.000
_cell.length_c   1.000
_cell.angle_alpha   90.00
_cell.angle_beta   90.00
_cell.angle_gamma   90.00
#
_symmetry.space_group_name_H-M   'P 1'
#
loop_
_entity.id
_entity.type
_entity.pdbx_description
1 polymer ?
#
loop_
_entity_poly.entity_id
_entity_poly.type
_entity_poly.pdbx_seq_one_letter_code
_entity_poly.pdbx_strand_id
1 'polypeptide(L)'
;DLKLENVDMEAGAFTGGQKTKAGINRTVPIHPRIYNLVKSRYEKAIEAKSPYLFFRNRQRGFRQLNAVKGEITKMSYALFEQQLTSEVIPLLSLNPDHKGHDGRVTFVTMAKKAEMDEYAIKRIVGHHISDLTERVYTQRDLRWLKNEIQKIP
;
A
#
# COMPACT_ATOMS: atom_id res chain seq x y z
N ASP A 1 -5.22 -4.04 -5.47
CA ASP A 1 -4.81 -3.46 -6.75
C ASP A 1 -4.82 -1.94 -6.63
N LEU A 2 -3.67 -1.30 -6.53
CA LEU A 2 -3.57 0.16 -6.49
C LEU A 2 -3.43 0.67 -7.94
N LYS A 3 -4.46 1.35 -8.43
CA LYS A 3 -4.43 1.98 -9.75
C LYS A 3 -3.67 3.30 -9.70
N LEU A 4 -3.09 3.72 -10.82
CA LEU A 4 -2.38 5.01 -10.91
C LEU A 4 -3.30 6.20 -10.64
N GLU A 5 -4.57 6.15 -11.06
CA GLU A 5 -5.56 7.20 -10.79
C GLU A 5 -5.83 7.42 -9.29
N ASN A 6 -5.46 6.45 -8.45
CA ASN A 6 -5.60 6.50 -7.00
C ASN A 6 -4.31 6.90 -6.27
N VAL A 7 -3.31 7.35 -7.01
CA VAL A 7 -2.03 7.82 -6.48
C VAL A 7 -1.89 9.30 -6.76
N ASP A 8 -2.03 10.10 -5.74
CA ASP A 8 -1.82 11.53 -5.81
C ASP A 8 -0.40 11.86 -5.31
N MET A 9 0.52 12.07 -6.25
CA MET A 9 1.91 12.38 -5.93
C MET A 9 2.08 13.81 -5.41
N GLU A 10 1.22 14.76 -5.81
CA GLU A 10 1.24 16.12 -5.30
C GLU A 10 0.73 16.18 -3.87
N ALA A 11 -0.45 15.60 -3.64
CA ALA A 11 -0.98 15.45 -2.28
C ALA A 11 -0.21 14.44 -1.43
N GLY A 12 0.69 13.61 -2.00
CA GLY A 12 1.47 12.60 -1.30
C GLY A 12 0.58 11.58 -0.58
N ALA A 13 -0.38 11.00 -1.29
CA ALA A 13 -1.34 10.07 -0.71
C ALA A 13 -1.83 9.01 -1.72
N PHE A 14 -2.33 7.92 -1.18
CA PHE A 14 -3.09 6.91 -1.90
C PHE A 14 -4.56 6.99 -1.52
N THR A 15 -5.44 6.72 -2.48
CA THR A 15 -6.86 6.46 -2.22
C THR A 15 -7.19 5.01 -2.59
N GLY A 16 -7.83 4.27 -1.69
CA GLY A 16 -8.15 2.88 -2.03
C GLY A 16 -8.71 2.07 -0.88
N GLY A 17 -8.80 0.77 -1.13
CA GLY A 17 -9.39 -0.22 -0.23
C GLY A 17 -10.65 -0.83 -0.80
N GLN A 18 -10.83 -2.15 -0.61
CA GLN A 18 -11.91 -2.90 -1.28
C GLN A 18 -12.66 -3.87 -0.36
N LYS A 19 -12.05 -4.33 0.73
CA LYS A 19 -12.58 -5.48 1.48
C LYS A 19 -13.65 -5.12 2.51
N THR A 20 -13.63 -3.94 3.09
CA THR A 20 -14.54 -3.55 4.18
C THR A 20 -15.13 -2.18 3.92
N LYS A 21 -16.34 -1.94 4.40
CA LYS A 21 -16.99 -0.61 4.31
C LYS A 21 -16.09 0.51 4.86
N ALA A 22 -15.40 0.26 5.96
CA ALA A 22 -14.47 1.23 6.58
C ALA A 22 -13.17 1.41 5.78
N GLY A 23 -12.81 0.45 4.93
CA GLY A 23 -11.60 0.49 4.10
C GLY A 23 -11.80 1.06 2.70
N ILE A 24 -13.05 1.13 2.20
CA ILE A 24 -13.34 1.62 0.86
C ILE A 24 -13.01 3.11 0.78
N ASN A 25 -12.30 3.51 -0.28
CA ASN A 25 -11.92 4.90 -0.58
C ASN A 25 -11.17 5.61 0.57
N ARG A 26 -10.50 4.84 1.44
CA ARG A 26 -9.71 5.47 2.49
C ARG A 26 -8.49 6.17 1.90
N THR A 27 -8.14 7.29 2.49
CA THR A 27 -6.91 8.01 2.17
C THR A 27 -5.78 7.52 3.07
N VAL A 28 -4.66 7.16 2.44
CA VAL A 28 -3.44 6.70 3.12
C VAL A 28 -2.30 7.63 2.73
N PRO A 29 -1.75 8.42 3.66
CA PRO A 29 -0.63 9.31 3.37
C PRO A 29 0.63 8.48 3.05
N ILE A 30 1.45 8.99 2.12
CA ILE A 30 2.75 8.41 1.81
C ILE A 30 3.75 8.93 2.83
N HIS A 31 4.36 8.01 3.59
CA HIS A 31 5.40 8.40 4.54
C HIS A 31 6.62 8.99 3.81
N PRO A 32 7.25 10.07 4.29
CA PRO A 32 8.39 10.71 3.62
C PRO A 32 9.53 9.76 3.26
N ARG A 33 9.84 8.78 4.11
CA ARG A 33 10.92 7.79 3.87
C ARG A 33 10.69 6.91 2.64
N ILE A 34 9.45 6.69 2.23
CA ILE A 34 9.12 5.87 1.07
C ILE A 34 8.67 6.70 -0.14
N TYR A 35 8.56 8.03 0.01
CA TYR A 35 8.03 8.90 -1.05
C TYR A 35 8.81 8.74 -2.37
N ASN A 36 10.14 8.78 -2.31
CA ASN A 36 10.98 8.63 -3.51
C ASN A 36 10.88 7.25 -4.15
N LEU A 37 10.69 6.19 -3.34
CA LEU A 37 10.45 4.84 -3.85
C LEU A 37 9.11 4.76 -4.60
N VAL A 38 8.06 5.35 -4.02
CA VAL A 38 6.74 5.42 -4.64
C VAL A 38 6.79 6.26 -5.92
N LYS A 39 7.47 7.41 -5.90
CA LYS A 39 7.65 8.28 -7.06
C LYS A 39 8.34 7.56 -8.21
N SER A 40 9.49 6.92 -7.95
CA SER A 40 10.19 6.13 -8.96
C SER A 40 9.31 5.02 -9.55
N ARG A 41 8.51 4.37 -8.70
CA ARG A 41 7.58 3.33 -9.17
C ARG A 41 6.43 3.89 -9.99
N TYR A 42 5.92 5.07 -9.63
CA TYR A 42 4.90 5.80 -10.35
C TYR A 42 5.37 6.21 -11.75
N GLU A 43 6.57 6.79 -11.86
CA GLU A 43 7.19 7.16 -13.13
C GLU A 43 7.38 5.95 -14.06
N LYS A 44 7.87 4.83 -13.53
CA LYS A 44 7.99 3.56 -14.28
C LYS A 44 6.64 3.03 -14.77
N ALA A 45 5.58 3.24 -13.99
CA ALA A 45 4.24 2.80 -14.39
C ALA A 45 3.68 3.69 -15.51
N ILE A 46 3.96 5.00 -15.50
CA ILE A 46 3.62 5.93 -16.59
C ILE A 46 4.38 5.52 -17.87
N GLU A 47 5.70 5.34 -17.79
CA GLU A 47 6.54 4.95 -18.92
C GLU A 47 6.05 3.64 -19.55
N ALA A 48 5.68 2.66 -18.73
CA ALA A 48 5.13 1.39 -19.15
C ALA A 48 3.67 1.46 -19.62
N LYS A 49 3.01 2.63 -19.55
CA LYS A 49 1.57 2.81 -19.81
C LYS A 49 0.71 1.84 -19.00
N SER A 50 1.11 1.57 -17.76
CA SER A 50 0.38 0.69 -16.85
C SER A 50 -0.74 1.45 -16.14
N PRO A 51 -1.96 0.91 -16.05
CA PRO A 51 -3.00 1.49 -15.21
C PRO A 51 -2.79 1.19 -13.71
N TYR A 52 -1.76 0.43 -13.35
CA TYR A 52 -1.47 0.01 -11.98
C TYR A 52 -0.10 0.48 -11.52
N LEU A 53 0.01 0.92 -10.26
CA LEU A 53 1.29 1.26 -9.63
C LEU A 53 2.22 0.05 -9.58
N PHE A 54 1.69 -1.11 -9.18
CA PHE A 54 2.42 -2.37 -9.16
C PHE A 54 1.91 -3.25 -10.30
N PHE A 55 2.74 -3.36 -11.33
CA PHE A 55 2.42 -4.08 -12.54
C PHE A 55 3.51 -5.11 -12.87
N ARG A 56 3.16 -6.02 -13.74
CA ARG A 56 4.04 -7.00 -14.34
C ARG A 56 4.01 -6.85 -15.86
N ASN A 57 5.19 -6.84 -16.46
CA ASN A 57 5.33 -7.02 -17.90
C ASN A 57 5.54 -8.51 -18.17
N ARG A 58 4.62 -9.15 -18.87
CA ARG A 58 4.71 -10.57 -19.20
C ARG A 58 5.82 -10.80 -20.22
N GLN A 59 6.92 -11.38 -19.79
CA GLN A 59 7.97 -11.89 -20.68
C GLN A 59 7.60 -13.31 -21.16
N ARG A 60 8.13 -13.68 -22.35
CA ARG A 60 7.91 -14.99 -22.96
C ARG A 60 8.39 -16.10 -22.02
N GLY A 61 7.55 -17.10 -21.73
CA GLY A 61 7.97 -18.29 -21.00
C GLY A 61 6.96 -18.87 -19.98
N PHE A 62 5.87 -18.20 -19.70
CA PHE A 62 4.83 -18.75 -18.83
C PHE A 62 3.81 -19.57 -19.62
N ARG A 63 3.56 -20.82 -19.18
CA ARG A 63 2.64 -21.82 -19.75
C ARG A 63 1.14 -21.45 -19.71
N GLN A 64 0.76 -20.20 -19.93
CA GLN A 64 -0.65 -19.88 -20.14
C GLN A 64 -0.89 -19.72 -21.64
N LEU A 65 -1.74 -20.57 -22.20
CA LEU A 65 -2.05 -20.69 -23.63
C LEU A 65 -2.49 -19.38 -24.30
N ASN A 66 -2.89 -18.36 -23.54
CA ASN A 66 -3.42 -17.09 -24.05
C ASN A 66 -2.63 -15.86 -23.59
N ALA A 67 -1.37 -16.01 -23.14
CA ALA A 67 -0.56 -14.88 -22.69
C ALA A 67 0.06 -14.14 -23.88
N VAL A 68 -0.29 -12.87 -24.05
CA VAL A 68 0.31 -11.98 -25.04
C VAL A 68 1.66 -11.47 -24.53
N LYS A 69 2.72 -11.57 -25.36
CA LYS A 69 4.06 -11.04 -25.03
C LYS A 69 3.97 -9.51 -24.88
N GLY A 70 4.50 -8.98 -23.77
CA GLY A 70 4.49 -7.55 -23.49
C GLY A 70 3.20 -7.03 -22.88
N GLU A 71 2.24 -7.92 -22.57
CA GLU A 71 1.02 -7.50 -21.88
C GLU A 71 1.35 -6.97 -20.48
N ILE A 72 0.87 -5.78 -20.20
CA ILE A 72 0.96 -5.15 -18.87
C ILE A 72 -0.23 -5.62 -18.04
N THR A 73 0.06 -6.31 -16.96
CA THR A 73 -0.97 -6.80 -16.02
C THR A 73 -0.67 -6.33 -14.61
N LYS A 74 -1.70 -6.28 -13.77
CA LYS A 74 -1.53 -6.02 -12.34
C LYS A 74 -0.63 -7.09 -11.69
N MET A 75 0.13 -6.70 -10.67
CA MET A 75 0.78 -7.66 -9.79
C MET A 75 -0.27 -8.39 -8.97
N SER A 76 -0.37 -9.70 -9.12
CA SER A 76 -1.27 -10.51 -8.30
C SER A 76 -0.71 -10.70 -6.89
N TYR A 77 -1.61 -10.96 -5.92
CA TYR A 77 -1.18 -11.27 -4.55
C TYR A 77 -0.28 -12.51 -4.51
N ALA A 78 -0.60 -13.54 -5.29
CA ALA A 78 0.22 -14.75 -5.36
C ALA A 78 1.64 -14.47 -5.88
N LEU A 79 1.80 -13.58 -6.88
CA LEU A 79 3.11 -13.19 -7.37
C LEU A 79 3.88 -12.39 -6.30
N PHE A 80 3.20 -11.48 -5.61
CA PHE A 80 3.80 -10.73 -4.50
C PHE A 80 4.29 -11.67 -3.39
N GLU A 81 3.46 -12.62 -2.95
CA GLU A 81 3.84 -13.62 -1.93
C GLU A 81 5.02 -14.49 -2.41
N GLN A 82 5.00 -14.91 -3.68
CA GLN A 82 6.11 -15.67 -4.25
C GLN A 82 7.42 -14.87 -4.21
N GLN A 83 7.42 -13.61 -4.65
CA GLN A 83 8.61 -12.76 -4.61
C GLN A 83 9.08 -12.47 -3.18
N LEU A 84 8.14 -12.22 -2.27
CA LEU A 84 8.45 -12.02 -0.86
C LEU A 84 9.19 -13.24 -0.30
N THR A 85 8.66 -14.44 -0.55
CA THR A 85 9.21 -15.70 0.02
C THR A 85 10.51 -16.12 -0.66
N SER A 86 10.60 -16.00 -2.01
CA SER A 86 11.75 -16.52 -2.76
C SER A 86 12.91 -15.54 -2.87
N GLU A 87 12.67 -14.24 -2.72
CA GLU A 87 13.68 -13.20 -2.95
C GLU A 87 13.93 -12.34 -1.70
N VAL A 88 12.88 -11.70 -1.15
CA VAL A 88 13.04 -10.69 -0.09
C VAL A 88 13.42 -11.30 1.25
N ILE A 89 12.71 -12.35 1.66
CA ILE A 89 12.96 -13.04 2.94
C ILE A 89 14.38 -13.60 3.01
N PRO A 90 14.88 -14.34 2.01
CA PRO A 90 16.26 -14.83 2.01
C PRO A 90 17.29 -13.68 1.94
N LEU A 91 17.06 -12.68 1.07
CA LEU A 91 17.97 -11.55 0.88
C LEU A 91 18.21 -10.76 2.18
N LEU A 92 17.15 -10.58 2.96
CA LEU A 92 17.19 -9.81 4.21
C LEU A 92 17.35 -10.68 5.45
N SER A 93 17.54 -12.00 5.28
CA SER A 93 17.65 -12.98 6.38
C SER A 93 16.50 -12.86 7.39
N LEU A 94 15.28 -12.66 6.87
CA LEU A 94 14.08 -12.57 7.70
C LEU A 94 13.59 -13.97 8.09
N ASN A 95 12.70 -14.01 9.09
CA ASN A 95 12.03 -15.26 9.46
C ASN A 95 11.28 -15.82 8.23
N PRO A 96 11.51 -17.10 7.84
CA PRO A 96 10.88 -17.73 6.69
C PRO A 96 9.35 -17.82 6.77
N ASP A 97 8.78 -17.72 7.97
CA ASP A 97 7.33 -17.75 8.20
C ASP A 97 6.64 -16.40 7.91
N HIS A 98 7.42 -15.35 7.60
CA HIS A 98 6.86 -14.03 7.26
C HIS A 98 5.95 -14.07 6.04
N LYS A 99 4.84 -13.33 6.16
CA LYS A 99 3.81 -13.17 5.12
C LYS A 99 3.55 -11.70 4.83
N GLY A 100 2.96 -11.41 3.67
CA GLY A 100 2.64 -10.03 3.29
C GLY A 100 1.76 -9.27 4.30
N HIS A 101 0.94 -9.99 5.09
CA HIS A 101 0.13 -9.38 6.15
C HIS A 101 0.96 -8.83 7.32
N ASP A 102 2.16 -9.34 7.54
CA ASP A 102 3.01 -8.91 8.66
C ASP A 102 3.48 -7.46 8.52
N GLY A 103 3.55 -6.95 7.29
CA GLY A 103 3.77 -5.52 7.05
C GLY A 103 2.72 -4.63 7.71
N ARG A 104 1.46 -5.06 7.75
CA ARG A 104 0.39 -4.35 8.47
C ARG A 104 0.58 -4.44 9.99
N VAL A 105 0.93 -5.61 10.50
CA VAL A 105 1.20 -5.81 11.94
C VAL A 105 2.37 -4.95 12.38
N THR A 106 3.44 -4.93 11.59
CA THR A 106 4.62 -4.10 11.82
C THR A 106 4.26 -2.62 11.84
N PHE A 107 3.50 -2.14 10.85
CA PHE A 107 3.04 -0.75 10.81
C PHE A 107 2.27 -0.37 12.07
N VAL A 108 1.27 -1.16 12.47
CA VAL A 108 0.47 -0.87 13.67
C VAL A 108 1.34 -0.86 14.93
N THR A 109 2.29 -1.80 15.03
CA THR A 109 3.22 -1.87 16.17
C THR A 109 4.11 -0.63 16.24
N MET A 110 4.69 -0.21 15.11
CA MET A 110 5.53 0.99 15.03
C MET A 110 4.72 2.26 15.33
N ALA A 111 3.52 2.37 14.77
CA ALA A 111 2.61 3.48 14.99
C ALA A 111 2.23 3.63 16.49
N LYS A 112 1.93 2.53 17.16
CA LYS A 112 1.66 2.51 18.61
C LYS A 112 2.89 2.92 19.43
N LYS A 113 4.07 2.42 19.08
CA LYS A 113 5.33 2.81 19.75
C LYS A 113 5.67 4.29 19.53
N ALA A 114 5.31 4.86 18.41
CA ALA A 114 5.50 6.27 18.08
C ALA A 114 4.37 7.18 18.60
N GLU A 115 3.49 6.66 19.46
CA GLU A 115 2.36 7.40 20.04
C GLU A 115 1.47 8.08 18.98
N MET A 116 1.33 7.41 17.84
CA MET A 116 0.41 7.85 16.79
C MET A 116 -1.04 7.74 17.27
N ASP A 117 -1.86 8.73 16.94
CA ASP A 117 -3.28 8.75 17.29
C ASP A 117 -3.99 7.46 16.82
N GLU A 118 -4.79 6.86 17.70
CA GLU A 118 -5.43 5.57 17.42
C GLU A 118 -6.42 5.64 16.27
N TYR A 119 -7.11 6.77 16.10
CA TYR A 119 -8.05 6.94 14.99
C TYR A 119 -7.30 7.14 13.66
N ALA A 120 -6.12 7.76 13.67
CA ALA A 120 -5.25 7.82 12.50
C ALA A 120 -4.81 6.43 12.08
N ILE A 121 -4.37 5.59 13.03
CA ILE A 121 -4.04 4.19 12.76
C ILE A 121 -5.23 3.47 12.15
N LYS A 122 -6.42 3.55 12.78
CA LYS A 122 -7.65 2.90 12.29
C LYS A 122 -8.01 3.36 10.87
N ARG A 123 -7.93 4.66 10.59
CA ARG A 123 -8.22 5.22 9.25
C ARG A 123 -7.24 4.70 8.20
N ILE A 124 -5.93 4.73 8.50
CA ILE A 124 -4.88 4.27 7.56
C ILE A 124 -5.02 2.77 7.28
N VAL A 125 -5.24 1.94 8.30
CA VAL A 125 -5.38 0.48 8.09
C VAL A 125 -6.79 0.07 7.65
N GLY A 126 -7.78 0.94 7.70
CA GLY A 126 -9.17 0.65 7.30
C GLY A 126 -9.92 -0.20 8.31
N HIS A 127 -9.66 0.00 9.60
CA HIS A 127 -10.45 -0.60 10.68
C HIS A 127 -11.72 0.21 10.95
N HIS A 128 -12.75 -0.46 11.42
CA HIS A 128 -13.99 0.19 11.83
C HIS A 128 -13.76 1.09 13.04
N ILE A 129 -14.32 2.30 12.99
CA ILE A 129 -14.36 3.25 14.10
C ILE A 129 -15.75 3.17 14.70
N SER A 130 -15.85 2.60 15.90
CA SER A 130 -17.11 2.44 16.62
C SER A 130 -17.56 3.73 17.32
N ASP A 131 -16.62 4.60 17.67
CA ASP A 131 -16.91 5.89 18.28
C ASP A 131 -17.68 6.79 17.30
N LEU A 132 -18.90 7.17 17.69
CA LEU A 132 -19.79 7.98 16.87
C LEU A 132 -19.26 9.40 16.69
N THR A 133 -18.71 9.98 17.77
CA THR A 133 -18.16 11.33 17.75
C THR A 133 -17.02 11.43 16.78
N GLU A 134 -16.06 10.51 16.86
CA GLU A 134 -14.91 10.49 15.94
C GLU A 134 -15.33 10.20 14.49
N ARG A 135 -16.30 9.33 14.28
CA ARG A 135 -16.73 8.92 12.95
C ARG A 135 -17.55 10.00 12.22
N VAL A 136 -18.42 10.71 12.93
CA VAL A 136 -19.44 11.60 12.35
C VAL A 136 -19.10 13.06 12.55
N TYR A 137 -18.65 13.43 13.73
CA TYR A 137 -18.49 14.83 14.12
C TYR A 137 -17.05 15.34 14.05
N THR A 138 -16.06 14.43 13.97
CA THR A 138 -14.66 14.85 13.88
C THR A 138 -14.18 14.81 12.44
N GLN A 139 -13.86 15.99 11.90
CA GLN A 139 -13.23 16.11 10.58
C GLN A 139 -11.72 15.93 10.71
N ARG A 140 -11.22 14.84 10.13
CA ARG A 140 -9.79 14.50 10.08
C ARG A 140 -9.33 14.51 8.62
N ASP A 141 -8.56 15.52 8.27
CA ASP A 141 -8.07 15.73 6.91
C ASP A 141 -6.76 14.97 6.62
N LEU A 142 -6.30 15.05 5.37
CA LEU A 142 -5.05 14.46 4.94
C LEU A 142 -3.84 15.09 5.65
N ARG A 143 -3.89 16.39 5.98
CA ARG A 143 -2.80 17.08 6.68
C ARG A 143 -2.59 16.49 8.06
N TRP A 144 -3.68 16.25 8.78
CA TRP A 144 -3.61 15.59 10.08
C TRP A 144 -3.03 14.17 9.95
N LEU A 145 -3.50 13.35 8.99
CA LEU A 145 -2.95 12.00 8.75
C LEU A 145 -1.45 12.03 8.42
N LYS A 146 -0.99 13.03 7.66
CA LYS A 146 0.43 13.23 7.36
C LYS A 146 1.25 13.55 8.60
N ASN A 147 0.74 14.41 9.47
CA ASN A 147 1.42 14.73 10.72
C ASN A 147 1.51 13.48 11.62
N GLU A 148 0.45 12.70 11.67
CA GLU A 148 0.44 11.48 12.47
C GLU A 148 1.41 10.42 11.94
N ILE A 149 1.43 10.14 10.64
CA ILE A 149 2.32 9.10 10.10
C ILE A 149 3.81 9.47 10.22
N GLN A 150 4.14 10.74 10.24
CA GLN A 150 5.52 11.24 10.40
C GLN A 150 6.09 11.01 11.80
N LYS A 151 5.26 10.66 12.80
CA LYS A 151 5.74 10.25 14.12
C LYS A 151 6.51 8.92 14.06
N ILE A 152 6.26 8.10 13.07
CA ILE A 152 7.01 6.86 12.84
C ILE A 152 8.40 7.23 12.32
N PRO A 153 9.50 6.81 12.97
CA PRO A 153 10.84 7.18 12.59
C PRO A 153 11.28 6.63 11.24
#